data_7ab9b4fa419b11a27aeb9cae23f99700
#
_entry.id   7ab9b4fa419b11a27aeb9cae23f99700
#
_cell.length_a   1.000
_cell.length_b   1.000
_cell.length_c   1.000
_cell.angle_alpha   90.00
_cell.angle_beta   90.00
_cell.angle_gamma   90.00
#
_symmetry.space_group_name_H-M   'P 1'
#
loop_
_entity.id
_entity.type
_entity.pdbx_description
1 polymer ?
#
loop_
_entity_poly.entity_id
_entity_poly.type
_entity_poly.pdbx_seq_one_letter_code
_entity_poly.pdbx_strand_id
1 'polypeptide(L)'
;MRFQTGTDEHGQKIELKAAEAGKTPKQFVDEVAGEIKKTFDLMNTSYDKFIRTTDKNHEEQVKKIFKKMYAKGDIYKGHYEGMYCTPCESFFTESQLVDGKCPDCGR
;
A
#
# COMPACT_ATOMS: atom_id res chain seq x y z
N MET A 1 -26.16 -4.43 6.89
CA MET A 1 -24.98 -3.59 6.46
C MET A 1 -23.74 -4.38 6.80
N ARG A 2 -22.75 -4.45 5.92
CA ARG A 2 -21.44 -5.07 6.24
C ARG A 2 -20.40 -3.98 6.39
N PHE A 3 -19.62 -4.03 7.47
CA PHE A 3 -18.51 -3.11 7.72
C PHE A 3 -17.19 -3.86 7.58
N GLN A 4 -16.35 -3.37 6.68
CA GLN A 4 -15.03 -3.94 6.40
C GLN A 4 -13.96 -2.88 6.65
N THR A 5 -12.87 -3.28 7.30
CA THR A 5 -11.65 -2.49 7.47
C THR A 5 -10.44 -3.36 7.16
N GLY A 6 -9.24 -2.82 7.25
CA GLY A 6 -8.02 -3.59 7.03
C GLY A 6 -6.78 -2.72 6.88
N THR A 7 -5.72 -3.33 6.33
CA THR A 7 -4.41 -2.71 6.13
C THR A 7 -4.00 -2.75 4.68
N ASP A 8 -3.40 -1.65 4.21
CA ASP A 8 -2.66 -1.57 2.95
C ASP A 8 -1.19 -1.86 3.24
N GLU A 9 -0.62 -2.92 2.61
CA GLU A 9 0.62 -3.53 3.05
C GLU A 9 1.71 -3.59 1.98
N HIS A 10 1.43 -3.15 0.76
CA HIS A 10 2.40 -3.12 -0.32
C HIS A 10 3.13 -1.76 -0.39
N GLY A 11 4.32 -1.77 -0.99
CA GLY A 11 5.06 -0.56 -1.31
C GLY A 11 6.52 -0.58 -0.86
N GLN A 12 7.35 0.21 -1.53
CA GLN A 12 8.79 0.34 -1.25
C GLN A 12 9.07 0.78 0.18
N LYS A 13 8.23 1.64 0.73
CA LYS A 13 8.34 2.13 2.12
C LYS A 13 8.28 0.98 3.14
N ILE A 14 7.42 -0.01 2.92
CA ILE A 14 7.33 -1.21 3.75
C ILE A 14 8.61 -2.04 3.65
N GLU A 15 9.16 -2.24 2.45
CA GLU A 15 10.41 -2.99 2.24
C GLU A 15 11.58 -2.33 2.99
N LEU A 16 11.71 -1.00 2.89
CA LEU A 16 12.76 -0.27 3.59
C LEU A 16 12.61 -0.39 5.11
N LYS A 17 11.40 -0.24 5.64
CA LYS A 17 11.13 -0.37 7.07
C LYS A 17 11.36 -1.79 7.60
N ALA A 18 11.00 -2.79 6.82
CA ALA A 18 11.29 -4.18 7.16
C ALA A 18 12.81 -4.45 7.22
N ALA A 19 13.56 -3.94 6.23
CA ALA A 19 15.02 -4.05 6.20
C ALA A 19 15.69 -3.35 7.40
N GLU A 20 15.25 -2.12 7.73
CA GLU A 20 15.71 -1.39 8.93
C GLU A 20 15.46 -2.20 10.22
N ALA A 21 14.35 -2.93 10.28
CA ALA A 21 14.00 -3.79 11.42
C ALA A 21 14.65 -5.18 11.38
N GLY A 22 15.46 -5.50 10.36
CA GLY A 22 16.08 -6.80 10.18
C GLY A 22 15.07 -7.94 9.91
N LYS A 23 13.94 -7.62 9.28
CA LYS A 23 12.83 -8.55 9.02
C LYS A 23 12.54 -8.66 7.52
N THR A 24 11.90 -9.76 7.13
CA THR A 24 11.30 -9.81 5.80
C THR A 24 10.08 -8.89 5.73
N PRO A 25 9.71 -8.34 4.55
CA PRO A 25 8.51 -7.52 4.40
C PRO A 25 7.25 -8.22 4.95
N LYS A 26 7.10 -9.52 4.70
CA LYS A 26 5.96 -10.30 5.20
C LYS A 26 5.91 -10.36 6.74
N GLN A 27 7.04 -10.63 7.39
CA GLN A 27 7.11 -10.65 8.86
C GLN A 27 6.78 -9.28 9.46
N PHE A 28 7.32 -8.21 8.86
CA PHE A 28 7.07 -6.85 9.30
C PHE A 28 5.58 -6.48 9.22
N VAL A 29 4.94 -6.72 8.07
CA VAL A 29 3.51 -6.39 7.93
C VAL A 29 2.60 -7.29 8.75
N ASP A 30 2.98 -8.55 9.02
CA ASP A 30 2.22 -9.44 9.90
C ASP A 30 2.17 -8.89 11.34
N GLU A 31 3.28 -8.39 11.84
CA GLU A 31 3.35 -7.78 13.17
C GLU A 31 2.56 -6.48 13.24
N VAL A 32 2.81 -5.56 12.30
CA VAL A 32 2.14 -4.24 12.29
C VAL A 32 0.62 -4.39 12.11
N ALA A 33 0.16 -5.24 11.20
CA ALA A 33 -1.26 -5.50 11.01
C ALA A 33 -1.89 -6.14 12.26
N GLY A 34 -1.14 -6.99 12.96
CA GLY A 34 -1.56 -7.55 14.23
C GLY A 34 -1.76 -6.50 15.32
N GLU A 35 -0.85 -5.52 15.43
CA GLU A 35 -0.99 -4.43 16.41
C GLU A 35 -2.15 -3.47 16.04
N ILE A 36 -2.32 -3.15 14.76
CA ILE A 36 -3.46 -2.34 14.28
C ILE A 36 -4.77 -3.04 14.62
N LYS A 37 -4.86 -4.35 14.35
CA LYS A 37 -6.06 -5.13 14.67
C LYS A 37 -6.36 -5.11 16.16
N LYS A 38 -5.37 -5.34 17.04
CA LYS A 38 -5.51 -5.25 18.48
C LYS A 38 -6.03 -3.87 18.93
N THR A 39 -5.52 -2.81 18.31
CA THR A 39 -5.97 -1.44 18.62
C THR A 39 -7.45 -1.25 18.27
N PHE A 40 -7.90 -1.74 17.10
CA PHE A 40 -9.31 -1.68 16.73
C PHE A 40 -10.20 -2.51 17.65
N ASP A 41 -9.73 -3.70 18.06
CA ASP A 41 -10.43 -4.55 19.01
C ASP A 41 -10.54 -3.88 20.39
N LEU A 42 -9.47 -3.20 20.84
CA LEU A 42 -9.47 -2.41 22.10
C LEU A 42 -10.44 -1.22 22.06
N MET A 43 -10.59 -0.58 20.89
CA MET A 43 -11.54 0.49 20.68
C MET A 43 -12.98 -0.03 20.48
N ASN A 44 -13.21 -1.31 20.64
CA ASN A 44 -14.50 -1.96 20.44
C ASN A 44 -15.11 -1.71 19.05
N THR A 45 -14.25 -1.67 18.03
CA THR A 45 -14.66 -1.46 16.64
C THR A 45 -15.32 -2.73 16.10
N SER A 46 -16.62 -2.67 15.80
CA SER A 46 -17.38 -3.79 15.25
C SER A 46 -17.24 -3.90 13.75
N TYR A 47 -16.22 -4.56 13.25
CA TYR A 47 -16.08 -4.89 11.83
C TYR A 47 -16.46 -6.34 11.57
N ASP A 48 -17.14 -6.60 10.45
CA ASP A 48 -17.46 -7.95 9.99
C ASP A 48 -16.24 -8.66 9.40
N LYS A 49 -15.30 -7.89 8.84
CA LYS A 49 -14.10 -8.43 8.20
C LYS A 49 -12.93 -7.46 8.30
N PHE A 50 -11.77 -8.00 8.68
CA PHE A 50 -10.48 -7.32 8.61
C PHE A 50 -9.72 -7.89 7.41
N ILE A 51 -9.48 -7.06 6.39
CA ILE A 51 -8.80 -7.45 5.14
C ILE A 51 -7.37 -6.95 5.18
N ARG A 52 -6.48 -7.80 4.70
CA ARG A 52 -5.08 -7.43 4.41
C ARG A 52 -4.87 -7.48 2.90
N THR A 53 -4.19 -6.49 2.33
CA THR A 53 -3.92 -6.50 0.88
C THR A 53 -2.95 -7.61 0.47
N THR A 54 -2.21 -8.19 1.44
CA THR A 54 -1.38 -9.40 1.27
C THR A 54 -2.15 -10.71 1.44
N ASP A 55 -3.45 -10.68 1.73
CA ASP A 55 -4.27 -11.89 1.79
C ASP A 55 -4.40 -12.54 0.41
N LYS A 56 -4.19 -13.84 0.37
CA LYS A 56 -4.22 -14.63 -0.88
C LYS A 56 -5.53 -14.47 -1.66
N ASN A 57 -6.65 -14.45 -0.96
CA ASN A 57 -7.96 -14.23 -1.57
C ASN A 57 -8.09 -12.82 -2.17
N HIS A 58 -7.55 -11.79 -1.49
CA HIS A 58 -7.51 -10.42 -2.02
C HIS A 58 -6.68 -10.36 -3.31
N GLU A 59 -5.46 -10.86 -3.28
CA GLU A 59 -4.59 -10.91 -4.46
C GLU A 59 -5.23 -11.64 -5.65
N GLU A 60 -5.89 -12.76 -5.41
CA GLU A 60 -6.58 -13.53 -6.46
C GLU A 60 -7.73 -12.71 -7.10
N GLN A 61 -8.51 -11.97 -6.30
CA GLN A 61 -9.57 -11.12 -6.83
C GLN A 61 -9.02 -9.94 -7.64
N VAL A 62 -7.97 -9.28 -7.13
CA VAL A 62 -7.28 -8.20 -7.86
C VAL A 62 -6.73 -8.72 -9.20
N LYS A 63 -6.06 -9.87 -9.20
CA LYS A 63 -5.55 -10.51 -10.43
C LYS A 63 -6.65 -10.80 -11.45
N LYS A 64 -7.84 -11.24 -11.00
CA LYS A 64 -8.98 -11.50 -11.90
C LYS A 64 -9.49 -10.21 -12.56
N ILE A 65 -9.64 -9.14 -11.78
CA ILE A 65 -10.11 -7.85 -12.28
C ILE A 65 -9.08 -7.27 -13.24
N PHE A 66 -7.80 -7.26 -12.85
CA PHE A 66 -6.69 -6.77 -13.68
C PHE A 66 -6.64 -7.48 -15.05
N LYS A 67 -6.73 -8.82 -15.05
CA LYS A 67 -6.74 -9.61 -16.29
C LYS A 67 -7.90 -9.25 -17.21
N LYS A 68 -9.09 -8.99 -16.65
CA LYS A 68 -10.26 -8.55 -17.45
C LYS A 68 -10.02 -7.19 -18.11
N MET A 69 -9.50 -6.23 -17.36
CA MET A 69 -9.19 -4.88 -17.88
C MET A 69 -8.07 -4.93 -18.92
N TYR A 70 -7.04 -5.74 -18.67
CA TYR A 70 -5.95 -5.95 -19.61
C TYR A 70 -6.43 -6.58 -20.93
N ALA A 71 -7.25 -7.64 -20.86
CA ALA A 71 -7.81 -8.30 -22.04
C ALA A 71 -8.77 -7.39 -22.84
N LYS A 72 -9.41 -6.42 -22.18
CA LYS A 72 -10.27 -5.42 -22.81
C LYS A 72 -9.48 -4.28 -23.48
N GLY A 73 -8.18 -4.16 -23.17
CA GLY A 73 -7.31 -3.09 -23.69
C GLY A 73 -7.33 -1.80 -22.86
N ASP A 74 -8.01 -1.79 -21.71
CA ASP A 74 -8.07 -0.62 -20.81
C ASP A 74 -6.74 -0.41 -20.06
N ILE A 75 -5.88 -1.46 -19.99
CA ILE A 75 -4.57 -1.43 -19.35
C ILE A 75 -3.50 -1.80 -20.38
N TYR A 76 -2.45 -1.01 -20.45
CA TYR A 76 -1.28 -1.27 -21.30
C TYR A 76 0.01 -0.95 -20.56
N LYS A 77 1.13 -1.55 -20.99
CA LYS A 77 2.44 -1.26 -20.44
C LYS A 77 2.94 0.07 -21.01
N GLY A 78 3.10 1.05 -20.14
CA GLY A 78 3.69 2.35 -20.46
C GLY A 78 5.02 2.56 -19.76
N HIS A 79 5.63 3.71 -20.00
CA HIS A 79 6.83 4.19 -19.33
C HIS A 79 6.55 5.58 -18.74
N TYR A 80 6.95 5.79 -17.50
CA TYR A 80 6.82 7.06 -16.81
C TYR A 80 8.10 7.34 -16.03
N GLU A 81 8.64 8.54 -16.17
CA GLU A 81 9.79 9.01 -15.41
C GLU A 81 9.39 10.25 -14.59
N GLY A 82 9.87 10.32 -13.37
CA GLY A 82 9.63 11.45 -12.49
C GLY A 82 10.39 11.29 -11.17
N MET A 83 10.40 12.36 -10.38
CA MET A 83 10.96 12.32 -9.03
C MET A 83 10.00 11.61 -8.09
N TYR A 84 10.47 10.53 -7.46
CA TYR A 84 9.64 9.73 -6.55
C TYR A 84 9.95 10.04 -5.09
N CYS A 85 8.94 10.43 -4.35
CA CYS A 85 9.03 10.60 -2.91
C CYS A 85 8.58 9.33 -2.19
N THR A 86 9.53 8.56 -1.64
CA THR A 86 9.22 7.32 -0.93
C THR A 86 8.33 7.51 0.31
N PRO A 87 8.52 8.56 1.16
CA PRO A 87 7.62 8.77 2.30
C PRO A 87 6.17 9.09 1.92
N CYS A 88 5.96 9.82 0.80
CA CYS A 88 4.63 10.17 0.31
C CYS A 88 4.08 9.18 -0.71
N GLU A 89 4.92 8.25 -1.17
CA GLU A 89 4.60 7.22 -2.19
C GLU A 89 4.00 7.84 -3.47
N SER A 90 4.57 8.99 -3.88
CA SER A 90 4.06 9.80 -4.99
C SER A 90 5.16 10.24 -5.95
N PHE A 91 4.82 10.29 -7.24
CA PHE A 91 5.67 10.87 -8.27
C PHE A 91 5.36 12.35 -8.46
N PHE A 92 6.41 13.13 -8.70
CA PHE A 92 6.33 14.55 -9.01
C PHE A 92 7.15 14.87 -10.26
N THR A 93 6.68 15.81 -11.06
CA THR A 93 7.50 16.43 -12.11
C THR A 93 8.45 17.44 -11.48
N GLU A 94 9.53 17.81 -12.17
CA GLU A 94 10.45 18.84 -11.69
C GLU A 94 9.74 20.17 -11.36
N SER A 95 8.75 20.54 -12.17
CA SER A 95 7.95 21.75 -11.96
C SER A 95 7.05 21.74 -10.72
N GLN A 96 6.79 20.57 -10.16
CA GLN A 96 6.00 20.42 -8.94
C GLN A 96 6.85 20.48 -7.67
N LEU A 97 8.16 20.35 -7.80
CA LEU A 97 9.06 20.42 -6.65
C LEU A 97 9.15 21.84 -6.11
N VAL A 98 9.27 21.98 -4.80
CA VAL A 98 9.54 23.22 -4.10
C VAL A 98 10.98 23.20 -3.63
N ASP A 99 11.83 24.06 -4.16
CA ASP A 99 13.27 24.10 -3.88
C ASP A 99 13.97 22.73 -4.06
N GLY A 100 13.55 21.97 -5.11
CA GLY A 100 14.07 20.64 -5.41
C GLY A 100 13.61 19.54 -4.45
N LYS A 101 12.61 19.82 -3.62
CA LYS A 101 12.06 18.92 -2.60
C LYS A 101 10.61 18.57 -2.85
N CYS A 102 10.17 17.49 -2.21
CA CYS A 102 8.78 17.06 -2.24
C CYS A 102 7.84 18.16 -1.74
N PRO A 103 6.80 18.56 -2.49
CA PRO A 103 5.89 19.62 -2.08
C PRO A 103 5.05 19.26 -0.85
N ASP A 104 4.83 17.95 -0.60
CA ASP A 104 3.96 17.48 0.48
C ASP A 104 4.70 17.34 1.81
N CYS A 105 5.93 16.82 1.80
CA CYS A 105 6.67 16.52 3.04
C CYS A 105 8.00 17.27 3.19
N GLY A 106 8.42 18.06 2.22
CA GLY A 106 9.62 18.88 2.27
C GLY A 106 10.97 18.13 2.23
N ARG A 107 10.96 16.83 1.92
CA ARG A 107 12.16 15.98 1.83
C ARG A 107 12.72 15.93 0.44
#